data_1ebd766b03dc3b6d0a4226ecbae133d0
#
_entry.id   1ebd766b03dc3b6d0a4226ecbae133d0
#
_cell.length_a   1.000
_cell.length_b   1.000
_cell.length_c   1.000
_cell.angle_alpha   90.00
_cell.angle_beta   90.00
_cell.angle_gamma   90.00
#
_symmetry.space_group_name_H-M   'P 1'
#
loop_
_entity.id
_entity.type
_entity.pdbx_description
1 polymer ?
#
loop_
_entity_poly.entity_id
_entity_poly.type
_entity_poly.pdbx_seq_one_letter_code
_entity_poly.pdbx_strand_id
1 'polypeptide(L)'
;MCIRDMDYDEAMESYQRDDHWTRAVQDHFRESLRRMALKTRAAQVPVWLVLPPTNLRDCPPFKSERMGAARQVEDRLTDALQDGWYSRPLTERKALLEMVLQEEPRFALAQYWQGKCFDEEGDYENAAKAYQAAIDEDICPLRATQSTLQILREHASRFDWALVDAPSLL
;
A
#
# COMPACT_ATOMS: atom_id res chain seq x y z
N MET A 1 -6.31 30.11 -1.92
CA MET A 1 -7.28 29.05 -2.24
C MET A 1 -7.37 28.17 -1.01
N CYS A 2 -8.48 28.23 -0.29
CA CYS A 2 -8.64 27.56 1.00
C CYS A 2 -9.03 26.09 0.75
N ILE A 3 -8.39 25.16 1.48
CA ILE A 3 -8.63 23.69 1.38
C ILE A 3 -10.11 23.30 1.64
N ARG A 4 -10.94 24.25 2.08
CA ARG A 4 -12.37 24.05 2.38
C ARG A 4 -13.30 23.93 1.17
N ASP A 5 -12.82 24.29 -0.04
CA ASP A 5 -13.66 24.35 -1.24
C ASP A 5 -13.34 23.23 -2.25
N MET A 6 -12.50 22.24 -1.88
CA MET A 6 -12.35 21.02 -2.66
C MET A 6 -13.49 20.07 -2.27
N ASP A 7 -14.37 19.78 -3.21
CA ASP A 7 -15.26 18.63 -3.11
C ASP A 7 -14.38 17.37 -3.05
N TYR A 8 -14.30 16.80 -1.86
CA TYR A 8 -13.36 15.71 -1.56
C TYR A 8 -13.67 14.47 -2.41
N ASP A 9 -14.94 14.27 -2.72
CA ASP A 9 -15.42 13.13 -3.49
C ASP A 9 -15.03 13.26 -4.97
N GLU A 10 -15.25 14.43 -5.60
CA GLU A 10 -14.83 14.70 -6.97
C GLU A 10 -13.31 14.63 -7.14
N ALA A 11 -12.55 15.18 -6.19
CA ALA A 11 -11.08 15.15 -6.24
C ALA A 11 -10.55 13.71 -6.15
N MET A 12 -11.18 12.87 -5.34
CA MET A 12 -10.79 11.46 -5.21
C MET A 12 -11.18 10.63 -6.43
N GLU A 13 -12.30 10.91 -7.09
CA GLU A 13 -12.71 10.23 -8.32
C GLU A 13 -11.75 10.48 -9.47
N SER A 14 -11.19 11.69 -9.55
CA SER A 14 -10.23 12.06 -10.60
C SER A 14 -8.82 11.48 -10.40
N TYR A 15 -8.52 10.94 -9.21
CA TYR A 15 -7.19 10.41 -8.89
C TYR A 15 -7.01 9.03 -9.53
N GLN A 16 -6.06 8.94 -10.45
CA GLN A 16 -5.77 7.72 -11.21
C GLN A 16 -4.32 7.29 -10.99
N ARG A 17 -4.04 6.02 -11.31
CA ARG A 17 -2.70 5.47 -11.26
C ARG A 17 -1.78 6.17 -12.25
N ASP A 18 -0.66 6.65 -11.76
CA ASP A 18 0.42 7.19 -12.55
C ASP A 18 1.77 6.66 -12.03
N ASP A 19 2.23 5.58 -12.65
CA ASP A 19 3.50 4.95 -12.26
C ASP A 19 4.71 5.85 -12.57
N HIS A 20 4.59 6.77 -13.52
CA HIS A 20 5.64 7.74 -13.80
C HIS A 20 5.73 8.78 -12.68
N TRP A 21 4.58 9.28 -12.24
CA TRP A 21 4.50 10.21 -11.11
C TRP A 21 4.99 9.54 -9.82
N THR A 22 4.57 8.31 -9.56
CA THR A 22 5.03 7.54 -8.40
C THR A 22 6.56 7.42 -8.37
N ARG A 23 7.19 7.11 -9.50
CA ARG A 23 8.66 7.07 -9.59
C ARG A 23 9.29 8.44 -9.34
N ALA A 24 8.72 9.52 -9.90
CA ALA A 24 9.21 10.87 -9.68
C ALA A 24 9.15 11.27 -8.20
N VAL A 25 8.08 10.91 -7.49
CA VAL A 25 7.94 11.12 -6.03
C VAL A 25 9.01 10.34 -5.27
N GLN A 26 9.26 9.08 -5.62
CA GLN A 26 10.31 8.27 -5.00
C GLN A 26 11.70 8.86 -5.23
N ASP A 27 11.99 9.34 -6.43
CA ASP A 27 13.27 9.97 -6.75
C ASP A 27 13.46 11.29 -5.99
N HIS A 28 12.40 12.09 -5.88
CA HIS A 28 12.41 13.29 -5.04
C HIS A 28 12.63 12.95 -3.56
N PHE A 29 12.04 11.85 -3.08
CA PHE A 29 12.25 11.37 -1.71
C PHE A 29 13.71 10.94 -1.48
N ARG A 30 14.30 10.17 -2.40
CA ARG A 30 15.73 9.80 -2.36
C ARG A 30 16.64 11.04 -2.29
N GLU A 31 16.36 12.03 -3.13
CA GLU A 31 17.16 13.27 -3.15
C GLU A 31 16.99 14.07 -1.84
N SER A 32 15.79 14.10 -1.29
CA SER A 32 15.53 14.75 0.00
C SER A 32 16.33 14.11 1.13
N LEU A 33 16.33 12.77 1.20
CA LEU A 33 17.15 12.02 2.18
C LEU A 33 18.65 12.27 1.97
N ARG A 34 19.12 12.28 0.73
CA ARG A 34 20.52 12.62 0.40
C ARG A 34 20.90 14.02 0.91
N ARG A 35 20.05 15.00 0.69
CA ARG A 35 20.28 16.38 1.16
C ARG A 35 20.29 16.48 2.69
N MET A 36 19.41 15.73 3.36
CA MET A 36 19.42 15.62 4.82
C MET A 36 20.75 15.02 5.31
N ALA A 37 21.20 13.94 4.68
CA ALA A 37 22.47 13.28 5.01
C ALA A 37 23.67 14.22 4.91
N LEU A 38 23.75 15.02 3.85
CA LEU A 38 24.84 15.99 3.68
C LEU A 38 24.83 17.05 4.78
N LYS A 39 23.65 17.54 5.15
CA LYS A 39 23.51 18.57 6.20
C LYS A 39 23.86 18.03 7.59
N THR A 40 23.34 16.85 7.95
CA THR A 40 23.60 16.23 9.25
C THR A 40 25.08 15.85 9.40
N ARG A 41 25.71 15.34 8.31
CA ARG A 41 27.13 15.05 8.29
C ARG A 41 27.99 16.31 8.46
N ALA A 42 27.64 17.40 7.76
CA ALA A 42 28.35 18.67 7.90
C ALA A 42 28.23 19.25 9.31
N ALA A 43 27.09 19.06 9.96
CA ALA A 43 26.83 19.47 11.33
C ALA A 43 27.33 18.48 12.40
N GLN A 44 27.87 17.33 11.99
CA GLN A 44 28.29 16.23 12.88
C GLN A 44 27.18 15.74 13.82
N VAL A 45 25.93 15.75 13.35
CA VAL A 45 24.76 15.28 14.10
C VAL A 45 24.49 13.82 13.74
N PRO A 46 24.40 12.91 14.74
CA PRO A 46 24.00 11.54 14.50
C PRO A 46 22.54 11.45 14.05
N VAL A 47 22.23 10.52 13.14
CA VAL A 47 20.88 10.29 12.63
C VAL A 47 20.40 8.89 13.03
N TRP A 48 19.21 8.85 13.57
CA TRP A 48 18.46 7.62 13.81
C TRP A 48 17.26 7.59 12.88
N LEU A 49 17.20 6.58 12.02
CA LEU A 49 16.10 6.35 11.11
C LEU A 49 15.21 5.25 11.66
N VAL A 50 13.93 5.53 11.81
CA VAL A 50 12.94 4.56 12.28
C VAL A 50 12.03 4.19 11.11
N LEU A 51 11.97 2.92 10.76
CA LEU A 51 10.96 2.42 9.84
C LEU A 51 9.61 2.36 10.55
N PRO A 52 8.57 3.01 10.03
CA PRO A 52 7.28 3.02 10.69
C PRO A 52 6.62 1.63 10.62
N PRO A 53 6.03 1.14 11.72
CA PRO A 53 5.18 -0.03 11.67
C PRO A 53 3.88 0.29 10.92
N THR A 54 3.30 -0.72 10.30
CA THR A 54 2.05 -0.58 9.55
C THR A 54 1.06 -1.65 9.98
N ASN A 55 -0.17 -1.25 10.30
CA ASN A 55 -1.25 -2.22 10.47
C ASN A 55 -1.65 -2.76 9.10
N LEU A 56 -1.19 -3.96 8.80
CA LEU A 56 -1.48 -4.64 7.53
C LEU A 56 -2.92 -5.15 7.50
N ARG A 57 -3.35 -5.76 8.60
CA ARG A 57 -4.56 -6.58 8.69
C ARG A 57 -5.86 -5.77 8.73
N ASP A 58 -5.87 -4.69 9.52
CA ASP A 58 -7.12 -4.01 9.86
C ASP A 58 -7.25 -2.63 9.20
N CYS A 59 -6.40 -2.35 8.23
CA CYS A 59 -6.42 -1.12 7.47
C CYS A 59 -6.46 -1.43 5.97
N PRO A 60 -7.64 -1.39 5.33
CA PRO A 60 -7.76 -1.61 3.89
C PRO A 60 -7.04 -0.54 3.08
N PRO A 61 -6.78 -0.77 1.77
CA PRO A 61 -6.31 0.27 0.87
C PRO A 61 -7.27 1.45 0.86
N PHE A 62 -6.71 2.65 0.80
CA PHE A 62 -7.50 3.87 0.81
C PHE A 62 -8.21 4.07 -0.54
N LYS A 63 -7.50 3.84 -1.64
CA LYS A 63 -8.08 3.88 -2.98
C LYS A 63 -7.53 2.77 -3.87
N SER A 64 -8.44 1.94 -4.35
CA SER A 64 -8.16 0.96 -5.40
C SER A 64 -8.63 1.50 -6.74
N GLU A 65 -7.77 1.42 -7.76
CA GLU A 65 -8.14 1.83 -9.10
C GLU A 65 -8.92 0.73 -9.80
N ARG A 66 -9.94 1.11 -10.54
CA ARG A 66 -10.74 0.25 -11.38
C ARG A 66 -10.29 0.39 -12.83
N MET A 67 -9.78 -0.68 -13.41
CA MET A 67 -9.35 -0.70 -14.81
C MET A 67 -10.50 -1.14 -15.72
N GLY A 68 -10.76 -0.37 -16.76
CA GLY A 68 -11.99 -0.41 -17.55
C GLY A 68 -12.48 -1.77 -18.09
N ALA A 69 -11.56 -2.70 -18.43
CA ALA A 69 -11.94 -4.02 -18.96
C ALA A 69 -12.41 -4.99 -17.85
N ALA A 70 -11.88 -4.86 -16.65
CA ALA A 70 -12.18 -5.69 -15.48
C ALA A 70 -13.38 -5.18 -14.65
N ARG A 71 -13.99 -4.06 -15.03
CA ARG A 71 -15.00 -3.36 -14.24
C ARG A 71 -16.16 -4.25 -13.77
N GLN A 72 -16.62 -5.16 -14.61
CA GLN A 72 -17.72 -6.06 -14.25
C GLN A 72 -17.33 -7.05 -13.13
N VAL A 73 -16.07 -7.49 -13.13
CA VAL A 73 -15.58 -8.45 -12.13
C VAL A 73 -15.32 -7.73 -10.80
N GLU A 74 -14.82 -6.50 -10.87
CA GLU A 74 -14.65 -5.61 -9.72
C GLU A 74 -15.98 -5.22 -9.08
N ASP A 75 -17.00 -4.92 -9.90
CA ASP A 75 -18.35 -4.65 -9.41
C ASP A 75 -18.92 -5.86 -8.66
N ARG A 76 -18.72 -7.09 -9.18
CA ARG A 76 -19.12 -8.33 -8.47
C ARG A 76 -18.44 -8.47 -7.11
N LEU A 77 -17.17 -8.12 -6.99
CA LEU A 77 -16.48 -8.13 -5.69
C LEU A 77 -17.09 -7.08 -4.77
N THR A 78 -17.31 -5.87 -5.25
CA THR A 78 -17.91 -4.78 -4.48
C THR A 78 -19.31 -5.15 -3.99
N ASP A 79 -20.15 -5.71 -4.84
CA ASP A 79 -21.48 -6.20 -4.50
C ASP A 79 -21.39 -7.32 -3.47
N ALA A 80 -20.48 -8.29 -3.66
CA ALA A 80 -20.30 -9.38 -2.71
C ALA A 80 -19.84 -8.90 -1.33
N LEU A 81 -19.03 -7.85 -1.27
CA LEU A 81 -18.59 -7.23 -0.01
C LEU A 81 -19.72 -6.51 0.71
N GLN A 82 -20.65 -5.89 -0.03
CA GLN A 82 -21.84 -5.25 0.52
C GLN A 82 -22.91 -6.27 0.96
N ASP A 83 -23.08 -7.35 0.19
CA ASP A 83 -24.15 -8.34 0.37
C ASP A 83 -23.71 -9.56 1.19
N GLY A 84 -23.10 -9.33 2.35
CA GLY A 84 -22.82 -10.42 3.29
C GLY A 84 -21.61 -11.28 2.92
N TRP A 85 -20.48 -10.67 2.70
CA TRP A 85 -19.22 -11.34 2.40
C TRP A 85 -18.93 -12.57 3.25
N TYR A 86 -19.03 -12.44 4.56
CA TYR A 86 -18.75 -13.53 5.51
C TYR A 86 -19.82 -14.62 5.58
N SER A 87 -21.00 -14.43 4.99
CA SER A 87 -22.02 -15.49 4.86
C SER A 87 -21.74 -16.43 3.70
N ARG A 88 -20.82 -16.05 2.78
CA ARG A 88 -20.38 -16.90 1.67
C ARG A 88 -19.31 -17.89 2.13
N PRO A 89 -19.34 -19.14 1.62
CA PRO A 89 -18.25 -20.09 1.88
C PRO A 89 -16.89 -19.51 1.51
N LEU A 90 -15.85 -19.84 2.26
CA LEU A 90 -14.48 -19.35 2.01
C LEU A 90 -13.99 -19.70 0.60
N THR A 91 -14.35 -20.91 0.11
CA THR A 91 -14.02 -21.37 -1.25
C THR A 91 -14.61 -20.48 -2.35
N GLU A 92 -15.84 -20.00 -2.18
CA GLU A 92 -16.48 -19.09 -3.14
C GLU A 92 -15.83 -17.70 -3.10
N ARG A 93 -15.51 -17.20 -1.89
CA ARG A 93 -14.81 -15.93 -1.72
C ARG A 93 -13.45 -15.95 -2.40
N LYS A 94 -12.67 -17.01 -2.20
CA LYS A 94 -11.37 -17.20 -2.85
C LYS A 94 -11.49 -17.27 -4.36
N ALA A 95 -12.44 -18.05 -4.88
CA ALA A 95 -12.66 -18.17 -6.33
C ALA A 95 -13.02 -16.81 -6.97
N LEU A 96 -13.84 -15.99 -6.30
CA LEU A 96 -14.17 -14.65 -6.78
C LEU A 96 -12.94 -13.74 -6.80
N LEU A 97 -12.14 -13.74 -5.71
CA LEU A 97 -10.92 -12.94 -5.63
C LEU A 97 -9.88 -13.37 -6.68
N GLU A 98 -9.74 -14.67 -6.90
CA GLU A 98 -8.83 -15.21 -7.91
C GLU A 98 -9.25 -14.77 -9.32
N MET A 99 -10.55 -14.80 -9.63
CA MET A 99 -11.09 -14.29 -10.89
C MET A 99 -10.80 -12.78 -11.06
N VAL A 100 -11.02 -11.98 -10.01
CA VAL A 100 -10.71 -10.54 -10.05
C VAL A 100 -9.22 -10.30 -10.29
N LEU A 101 -8.35 -11.02 -9.57
CA LEU A 101 -6.90 -10.84 -9.67
C LEU A 101 -6.29 -11.43 -10.94
N GLN A 102 -6.97 -12.34 -11.62
CA GLN A 102 -6.58 -12.78 -12.96
C GLN A 102 -6.81 -11.69 -14.00
N GLU A 103 -7.93 -10.97 -13.91
CA GLU A 103 -8.27 -9.87 -14.81
C GLU A 103 -7.49 -8.59 -14.46
N GLU A 104 -7.39 -8.28 -13.17
CA GLU A 104 -6.71 -7.08 -12.66
C GLU A 104 -5.77 -7.43 -11.48
N PRO A 105 -4.54 -7.85 -11.77
CA PRO A 105 -3.57 -8.26 -10.74
C PRO A 105 -3.21 -7.13 -9.76
N ARG A 106 -3.39 -5.87 -10.16
CA ARG A 106 -3.05 -4.67 -9.37
C ARG A 106 -4.24 -4.09 -8.61
N PHE A 107 -5.34 -4.82 -8.47
CA PHE A 107 -6.52 -4.34 -7.76
C PHE A 107 -6.33 -4.49 -6.25
N ALA A 108 -5.91 -3.42 -5.60
CA ALA A 108 -5.51 -3.39 -4.19
C ALA A 108 -6.60 -3.94 -3.23
N LEU A 109 -7.88 -3.63 -3.49
CA LEU A 109 -8.99 -4.13 -2.67
C LEU A 109 -9.10 -5.66 -2.71
N ALA A 110 -8.93 -6.28 -3.89
CA ALA A 110 -8.97 -7.74 -4.02
C ALA A 110 -7.79 -8.40 -3.31
N GLN A 111 -6.59 -7.82 -3.42
CA GLN A 111 -5.40 -8.29 -2.69
C GLN A 111 -5.61 -8.23 -1.17
N TYR A 112 -6.20 -7.15 -0.68
CA TYR A 112 -6.53 -7.02 0.74
C TYR A 112 -7.51 -8.12 1.22
N TRP A 113 -8.59 -8.35 0.48
CA TRP A 113 -9.56 -9.38 0.83
C TRP A 113 -9.02 -10.80 0.65
N GLN A 114 -8.07 -11.00 -0.26
CA GLN A 114 -7.31 -12.24 -0.35
C GLN A 114 -6.49 -12.48 0.94
N GLY A 115 -5.86 -11.43 1.47
CA GLY A 115 -5.19 -11.49 2.77
C GLY A 115 -6.14 -11.90 3.90
N LYS A 116 -7.37 -11.37 3.92
CA LYS A 116 -8.41 -11.79 4.89
C LYS A 116 -8.79 -13.26 4.76
N CYS A 117 -8.84 -13.79 3.54
CA CYS A 117 -9.10 -15.22 3.32
C CYS A 117 -7.95 -16.11 3.82
N PHE A 118 -6.69 -15.70 3.58
CA PHE A 118 -5.52 -16.40 4.11
C PHE A 118 -5.46 -16.36 5.65
N ASP A 119 -5.80 -15.23 6.25
CA ASP A 119 -5.91 -15.13 7.72
C ASP A 119 -6.92 -16.11 8.29
N GLU A 120 -8.09 -16.27 7.64
CA GLU A 120 -9.13 -17.19 8.06
C GLU A 120 -8.70 -18.67 7.94
N GLU A 121 -7.80 -18.96 7.00
CA GLU A 121 -7.16 -20.28 6.84
C GLU A 121 -6.00 -20.52 7.85
N GLY A 122 -5.54 -19.46 8.53
CA GLY A 122 -4.35 -19.52 9.38
C GLY A 122 -3.03 -19.44 8.62
N ASP A 123 -3.08 -19.11 7.32
CA ASP A 123 -1.90 -18.91 6.47
C ASP A 123 -1.41 -17.46 6.59
N TYR A 124 -0.82 -17.14 7.73
CA TYR A 124 -0.41 -15.77 8.05
C TYR A 124 0.72 -15.25 7.14
N GLU A 125 1.54 -16.14 6.61
CA GLU A 125 2.62 -15.75 5.69
C GLU A 125 2.06 -15.21 4.37
N ASN A 126 1.12 -15.93 3.75
CA ASN A 126 0.48 -15.48 2.53
C ASN A 126 -0.49 -14.32 2.79
N ALA A 127 -1.13 -14.27 3.96
CA ALA A 127 -1.92 -13.11 4.37
C ALA A 127 -1.07 -11.84 4.40
N ALA A 128 0.10 -11.87 5.05
CA ALA A 128 1.00 -10.71 5.13
C ALA A 128 1.47 -10.25 3.74
N LYS A 129 1.80 -11.20 2.83
CA LYS A 129 2.17 -10.89 1.45
C LYS A 129 1.03 -10.20 0.69
N ALA A 130 -0.18 -10.71 0.82
CA ALA A 130 -1.36 -10.15 0.16
C ALA A 130 -1.71 -8.74 0.69
N TYR A 131 -1.65 -8.53 2.00
CA TYR A 131 -1.83 -7.20 2.59
C TYR A 131 -0.75 -6.21 2.16
N GLN A 132 0.51 -6.65 2.09
CA GLN A 132 1.59 -5.79 1.63
C GLN A 132 1.39 -5.41 0.15
N ALA A 133 1.01 -6.36 -0.70
CA ALA A 133 0.67 -6.08 -2.09
C ALA A 133 -0.47 -5.05 -2.19
N ALA A 134 -1.50 -5.18 -1.36
CA ALA A 134 -2.60 -4.21 -1.30
C ALA A 134 -2.14 -2.79 -0.95
N ILE A 135 -1.15 -2.64 -0.07
CA ILE A 135 -0.56 -1.33 0.26
C ILE A 135 0.25 -0.78 -0.92
N ASP A 136 1.01 -1.65 -1.58
CA ASP A 136 1.88 -1.24 -2.69
C ASP A 136 1.09 -0.84 -3.94
N GLU A 137 -0.11 -1.41 -4.11
CA GLU A 137 -1.03 -1.10 -5.21
C GLU A 137 -2.11 -0.07 -4.85
N ASP A 138 -2.14 0.42 -3.61
CA ASP A 138 -2.99 1.55 -3.22
C ASP A 138 -2.51 2.80 -3.96
N ILE A 139 -3.36 3.38 -4.81
CA ILE A 139 -2.99 4.55 -5.60
C ILE A 139 -2.95 5.85 -4.78
N CYS A 140 -3.48 5.84 -3.57
CA CYS A 140 -3.37 6.94 -2.61
C CYS A 140 -2.85 6.42 -1.25
N PRO A 141 -1.61 5.88 -1.19
CA PRO A 141 -1.12 5.21 -0.02
C PRO A 141 -0.93 6.20 1.14
N LEU A 142 -1.71 6.00 2.21
CA LEU A 142 -1.54 6.72 3.48
C LEU A 142 -0.49 6.06 4.39
N ARG A 143 0.09 4.98 3.93
CA ARG A 143 1.07 4.15 4.65
C ARG A 143 2.35 4.02 3.84
N ALA A 144 3.44 3.71 4.52
CA ALA A 144 4.71 3.46 3.84
C ALA A 144 4.61 2.18 2.98
N THR A 145 4.82 2.34 1.68
CA THR A 145 4.92 1.23 0.73
C THR A 145 6.25 0.50 0.91
N GLN A 146 6.37 -0.72 0.37
CA GLN A 146 7.65 -1.46 0.34
C GLN A 146 8.76 -0.65 -0.31
N SER A 147 8.47 0.04 -1.40
CA SER A 147 9.45 0.89 -2.07
C SER A 147 9.94 2.04 -1.18
N THR A 148 9.06 2.64 -0.38
CA THR A 148 9.43 3.68 0.59
C THR A 148 10.34 3.11 1.68
N LEU A 149 9.98 1.96 2.26
CA LEU A 149 10.79 1.30 3.28
C LEU A 149 12.16 0.87 2.72
N GLN A 150 12.20 0.39 1.49
CA GLN A 150 13.45 0.03 0.82
C GLN A 150 14.37 1.24 0.62
N ILE A 151 13.83 2.38 0.17
CA ILE A 151 14.58 3.63 0.03
C ILE A 151 15.19 4.05 1.37
N LEU A 152 14.45 3.92 2.46
CA LEU A 152 14.93 4.26 3.81
C LEU A 152 16.07 3.33 4.23
N ARG A 153 15.95 2.02 4.03
CA ARG A 153 17.02 1.04 4.33
C ARG A 153 18.30 1.31 3.52
N GLU A 154 18.16 1.57 2.22
CA GLU A 154 19.27 1.89 1.34
C GLU A 154 20.02 3.15 1.78
N HIS A 155 19.28 4.19 2.20
CA HIS A 155 19.90 5.44 2.67
C HIS A 155 20.54 5.28 4.04
N ALA A 156 19.93 4.54 4.96
CA ALA A 156 20.52 4.23 6.25
C ALA A 156 21.87 3.53 6.07
N SER A 157 21.91 2.50 5.23
CA SER A 157 23.15 1.80 4.90
C SER A 157 24.19 2.69 4.21
N ARG A 158 23.76 3.48 3.22
CA ARG A 158 24.65 4.34 2.42
C ARG A 158 25.31 5.45 3.24
N PHE A 159 24.61 6.00 4.21
CA PHE A 159 25.04 7.16 5.00
C PHE A 159 25.45 6.82 6.43
N ASP A 160 25.53 5.53 6.74
CA ASP A 160 25.88 5.01 8.08
C ASP A 160 24.95 5.57 9.18
N TRP A 161 23.68 5.60 8.89
CA TRP A 161 22.66 5.98 9.85
C TRP A 161 22.24 4.79 10.71
N ALA A 162 21.99 5.03 11.98
CA ALA A 162 21.39 4.02 12.84
C ALA A 162 19.95 3.73 12.37
N LEU A 163 19.65 2.45 12.09
CA LEU A 163 18.34 2.01 11.63
C LEU A 163 17.61 1.26 12.74
N VAL A 164 16.38 1.67 13.03
CA VAL A 164 15.44 0.95 13.87
C VAL A 164 14.35 0.38 12.98
N ASP A 165 14.35 -0.93 12.78
CA ASP A 165 13.32 -1.63 12.00
C ASP A 165 12.15 -2.01 12.92
N ALA A 166 11.25 -1.04 13.20
CA ALA A 166 10.12 -1.26 14.08
C ALA A 166 9.15 -2.36 13.58
N PRO A 167 8.89 -2.51 12.26
CA PRO A 167 8.11 -3.64 11.74
C PRO A 167 8.66 -5.02 12.14
N SER A 168 9.98 -5.17 12.25
CA SER A 168 10.59 -6.46 12.63
C SER A 168 10.55 -6.76 14.12
N LEU A 169 10.12 -5.80 14.94
CA LEU A 169 10.03 -5.92 16.39
C LEU A 169 8.62 -6.28 16.86
N LEU A 170 7.64 -6.28 15.96
CA LEU A 170 6.23 -6.58 16.23
C LEU A 170 5.82 -7.94 15.66
#